data_634aa90654ad68109ac1c0a26fc2f6b7
#
_entry.id   634aa90654ad68109ac1c0a26fc2f6b7
#
_cell.length_a   1.000
_cell.length_b   1.000
_cell.length_c   1.000
_cell.angle_alpha   90.00
_cell.angle_beta   90.00
_cell.angle_gamma   90.00
#
_symmetry.space_group_name_H-M   'P 1'
#
loop_
_entity.id
_entity.type
_entity.pdbx_description
1 polymer ?
#
loop_
_entity_poly.entity_id
_entity_poly.type
_entity_poly.pdbx_seq_one_letter_code
_entity_poly.pdbx_strand_id
1 'polypeptide(L)'
;MPLALLALAVGAFGIGTTEFVMMGLLPDVADDLHISIPAAGHLVSAYALGVVIGAPLLAAATARLSRRTVLISLMGLFVAGNALSALAPDHQWLLAARFLSGLPHGAFFGVGAVVATNLVAPERKARSVSLMFLGLTVANIAGVPVATLMGQHLGWRATFLGVSAIGLAAIASLALLIPRDHTHAAPSAGLRGELAALRSLPVWLALGTTVAGFGALFSAYSYITPMLTDSAGYADASVTLLLALFGVGATIGNLLGGRLADHAMRRTLFGGLASLVLVLALFPLLMDTAWSAALAVTLLGVAAFVTGSPLQLMVMEKASTAPSLASSANQAAFNLANAGGAWIGGLALAAGFGVTSPAVAGAGLAVLGLAVAGVAYAVDRRSTPERVGGARIVAAGTAQRTEALHR
;
A
#
# COMPACT_ATOMS: atom_id res chain seq x y z
N MET A 1 6.04 -22.63 -3.20
CA MET A 1 5.41 -21.30 -3.27
C MET A 1 4.80 -21.17 -4.65
N PRO A 2 3.54 -20.76 -4.82
CA PRO A 2 2.97 -20.64 -6.17
C PRO A 2 3.72 -19.58 -6.98
N LEU A 3 4.19 -19.96 -8.18
CA LEU A 3 4.86 -19.03 -9.11
C LEU A 3 3.97 -17.82 -9.48
N ALA A 4 2.65 -17.99 -9.38
CA ALA A 4 1.68 -16.91 -9.58
C ALA A 4 1.88 -15.71 -8.63
N LEU A 5 2.40 -15.92 -7.41
CA LEU A 5 2.74 -14.81 -6.49
C LEU A 5 3.93 -14.00 -7.02
N LEU A 6 4.86 -14.63 -7.72
CA LEU A 6 5.96 -13.91 -8.38
C LEU A 6 5.44 -13.00 -9.50
N ALA A 7 4.45 -13.46 -10.29
CA ALA A 7 3.84 -12.63 -11.33
C ALA A 7 3.18 -11.37 -10.75
N LEU A 8 2.50 -11.49 -9.60
CA LEU A 8 1.95 -10.33 -8.89
C LEU A 8 3.05 -9.40 -8.36
N ALA A 9 4.16 -9.96 -7.87
CA ALA A 9 5.29 -9.16 -7.40
C ALA A 9 5.99 -8.41 -8.54
N VAL A 10 6.09 -8.99 -9.75
CA VAL A 10 6.64 -8.29 -10.94
C VAL A 10 5.76 -7.10 -11.32
N GLY A 11 4.42 -7.26 -11.31
CA GLY A 11 3.51 -6.14 -11.53
C GLY A 11 3.64 -5.06 -10.46
N ALA A 12 3.70 -5.46 -9.19
CA ALA A 12 3.92 -4.55 -8.07
C ALA A 12 5.26 -3.80 -8.15
N PHE A 13 6.32 -4.47 -8.64
CA PHE A 13 7.62 -3.85 -8.89
C PHE A 13 7.54 -2.76 -9.96
N GLY A 14 6.86 -3.01 -11.09
CA GLY A 14 6.66 -2.00 -12.13
C GLY A 14 5.86 -0.80 -11.62
N ILE A 15 4.79 -1.04 -10.87
CA ILE A 15 3.95 0.00 -10.26
C ILE A 15 4.75 0.83 -9.26
N GLY A 16 5.50 0.18 -8.36
CA GLY A 16 6.33 0.89 -7.39
C GLY A 16 7.43 1.71 -8.05
N THR A 17 8.05 1.19 -9.09
CA THR A 17 9.09 1.93 -9.84
C THR A 17 8.51 3.20 -10.45
N THR A 18 7.37 3.15 -11.15
CA THR A 18 6.78 4.35 -11.78
C THR A 18 6.24 5.35 -10.77
N GLU A 19 5.75 4.87 -9.62
CA GLU A 19 5.22 5.73 -8.55
C GLU A 19 6.31 6.66 -8.00
N PHE A 20 7.45 6.07 -7.63
CA PHE A 20 8.48 6.78 -6.87
C PHE A 20 9.59 7.39 -7.74
N VAL A 21 9.82 6.90 -8.97
CA VAL A 21 10.91 7.40 -9.83
C VAL A 21 10.77 8.88 -10.18
N MET A 22 9.53 9.40 -10.24
CA MET A 22 9.30 10.82 -10.52
C MET A 22 9.97 11.74 -9.52
N MET A 23 10.09 11.34 -8.26
CA MET A 23 10.75 12.15 -7.23
C MET A 23 12.24 12.36 -7.54
N GLY A 24 12.87 11.36 -8.15
CA GLY A 24 14.27 11.43 -8.59
C GLY A 24 14.48 12.13 -9.95
N LEU A 25 13.42 12.32 -10.74
CA LEU A 25 13.49 12.89 -12.09
C LEU A 25 12.87 14.28 -12.21
N LEU A 26 12.33 14.85 -11.11
CA LEU A 26 11.65 16.14 -11.14
C LEU A 26 12.52 17.26 -11.76
N PRO A 27 13.81 17.42 -11.38
CA PRO A 27 14.69 18.43 -11.99
C PRO A 27 14.85 18.23 -13.49
N ASP A 28 15.16 16.99 -13.93
CA ASP A 28 15.39 16.66 -15.35
C ASP A 28 14.14 16.93 -16.21
N VAL A 29 12.96 16.61 -15.69
CA VAL A 29 11.67 16.88 -16.35
C VAL A 29 11.36 18.36 -16.38
N ALA A 30 11.64 19.10 -15.27
CA ALA A 30 11.41 20.54 -15.19
C ALA A 30 12.28 21.29 -16.22
N ASP A 31 13.53 20.92 -16.34
CA ASP A 31 14.50 21.53 -17.27
C ASP A 31 14.11 21.23 -18.73
N ASP A 32 13.80 19.98 -19.07
CA ASP A 32 13.47 19.60 -20.46
C ASP A 32 12.15 20.21 -20.95
N LEU A 33 11.15 20.32 -20.05
CA LEU A 33 9.84 20.89 -20.38
C LEU A 33 9.76 22.41 -20.10
N HIS A 34 10.84 23.04 -19.65
CA HIS A 34 10.93 24.47 -19.32
C HIS A 34 9.83 24.92 -18.32
N ILE A 35 9.60 24.11 -17.28
CA ILE A 35 8.63 24.39 -16.23
C ILE A 35 9.31 24.51 -14.86
N SER A 36 8.62 25.10 -13.88
CA SER A 36 9.13 25.15 -12.51
C SER A 36 9.09 23.76 -11.83
N ILE A 37 9.99 23.52 -10.88
CA ILE A 37 10.00 22.29 -10.06
C ILE A 37 8.65 22.06 -9.36
N PRO A 38 7.97 23.08 -8.77
CA PRO A 38 6.62 22.90 -8.24
C PRO A 38 5.60 22.44 -9.28
N ALA A 39 5.68 22.96 -10.52
CA ALA A 39 4.81 22.50 -11.63
C ALA A 39 5.11 21.04 -11.99
N ALA A 40 6.37 20.62 -12.04
CA ALA A 40 6.75 19.22 -12.21
C ALA A 40 6.24 18.33 -11.08
N GLY A 41 6.16 18.84 -9.84
CA GLY A 41 5.58 18.16 -8.70
C GLY A 41 4.11 17.76 -8.88
N HIS A 42 3.35 18.49 -9.71
CA HIS A 42 1.97 18.13 -10.05
C HIS A 42 1.88 16.78 -10.78
N LEU A 43 2.96 16.29 -11.40
CA LEU A 43 3.01 14.97 -12.04
C LEU A 43 2.88 13.82 -11.03
N VAL A 44 3.40 14.00 -9.82
CA VAL A 44 3.25 13.06 -8.71
C VAL A 44 1.78 13.09 -8.22
N SER A 45 1.23 14.29 -8.04
CA SER A 45 -0.17 14.46 -7.63
C SER A 45 -1.16 13.91 -8.64
N ALA A 46 -0.90 14.09 -9.95
CA ALA A 46 -1.74 13.55 -11.02
C ALA A 46 -1.79 12.01 -10.98
N TYR A 47 -0.65 11.36 -10.77
CA TYR A 47 -0.58 9.91 -10.59
C TYR A 47 -1.38 9.47 -9.35
N ALA A 48 -1.15 10.09 -8.20
CA ALA A 48 -1.85 9.77 -6.95
C ALA A 48 -3.38 9.97 -7.09
N LEU A 49 -3.81 11.03 -7.76
CA LEU A 49 -5.23 11.26 -8.06
C LEU A 49 -5.79 10.15 -8.95
N GLY A 50 -5.01 9.72 -9.95
CA GLY A 50 -5.34 8.55 -10.78
C GLY A 50 -5.56 7.30 -9.92
N VAL A 51 -4.71 7.05 -8.92
CA VAL A 51 -4.87 5.91 -8.01
C VAL A 51 -6.14 6.02 -7.18
N VAL A 52 -6.39 7.18 -6.56
CA VAL A 52 -7.56 7.40 -5.69
C VAL A 52 -8.87 7.19 -6.46
N ILE A 53 -8.97 7.71 -7.68
CA ILE A 53 -10.16 7.59 -8.53
C ILE A 53 -10.23 6.20 -9.17
N GLY A 54 -9.12 5.72 -9.72
CA GLY A 54 -9.04 4.49 -10.47
C GLY A 54 -9.27 3.24 -9.62
N ALA A 55 -8.79 3.23 -8.38
CA ALA A 55 -8.88 2.06 -7.51
C ALA A 55 -10.33 1.55 -7.35
N PRO A 56 -11.28 2.33 -6.82
CA PRO A 56 -12.66 1.87 -6.69
C PRO A 56 -13.37 1.75 -8.04
N LEU A 57 -13.12 2.68 -8.98
CA LEU A 57 -13.79 2.70 -10.27
C LEU A 57 -13.47 1.45 -11.10
N LEU A 58 -12.18 1.12 -11.27
CA LEU A 58 -11.77 -0.03 -12.07
C LEU A 58 -12.08 -1.36 -11.38
N ALA A 59 -11.97 -1.43 -10.04
CA ALA A 59 -12.39 -2.61 -9.32
C ALA A 59 -13.88 -2.90 -9.54
N ALA A 60 -14.73 -1.89 -9.43
CA ALA A 60 -16.17 -2.02 -9.66
C ALA A 60 -16.51 -2.31 -11.13
N ALA A 61 -15.87 -1.61 -12.08
CA ALA A 61 -16.10 -1.81 -13.51
C ALA A 61 -15.71 -3.22 -14.00
N THR A 62 -14.69 -3.81 -13.38
CA THR A 62 -14.14 -5.11 -13.76
C THR A 62 -14.67 -6.28 -12.93
N ALA A 63 -15.56 -6.04 -11.97
CA ALA A 63 -16.07 -7.04 -11.01
C ALA A 63 -16.64 -8.31 -11.64
N ARG A 64 -17.15 -8.23 -12.89
CA ARG A 64 -17.71 -9.38 -13.63
C ARG A 64 -16.70 -10.15 -14.46
N LEU A 65 -15.49 -9.65 -14.60
CA LEU A 65 -14.43 -10.28 -15.39
C LEU A 65 -13.65 -11.29 -14.55
N SER A 66 -13.00 -12.27 -15.21
CA SER A 66 -12.08 -13.14 -14.53
C SER A 66 -10.90 -12.34 -13.96
N ARG A 67 -10.46 -12.67 -12.74
CA ARG A 67 -9.38 -11.93 -12.05
C ARG A 67 -8.09 -11.88 -12.87
N ARG A 68 -7.77 -12.96 -13.59
CA ARG A 68 -6.63 -13.00 -14.50
C ARG A 68 -6.78 -11.98 -15.63
N THR A 69 -7.95 -11.91 -16.28
CA THR A 69 -8.24 -10.93 -17.33
C THR A 69 -8.12 -9.51 -16.77
N VAL A 70 -8.68 -9.26 -15.59
CA VAL A 70 -8.59 -7.96 -14.92
C VAL A 70 -7.13 -7.54 -14.71
N LEU A 71 -6.31 -8.39 -14.10
CA LEU A 71 -4.90 -8.08 -13.83
C LEU A 71 -4.12 -7.79 -15.11
N ILE A 72 -4.34 -8.57 -16.18
CA ILE A 72 -3.70 -8.35 -17.49
C ILE A 72 -4.16 -7.03 -18.11
N SER A 73 -5.47 -6.73 -18.07
CA SER A 73 -6.01 -5.47 -18.60
C SER A 73 -5.52 -4.25 -17.84
N LEU A 74 -5.44 -4.35 -16.51
CA LEU A 74 -4.89 -3.28 -15.66
C LEU A 74 -3.40 -3.02 -15.98
N MET A 75 -2.61 -4.07 -16.18
CA MET A 75 -1.21 -3.92 -16.61
C MET A 75 -1.11 -3.41 -18.05
N GLY A 76 -2.06 -3.71 -18.93
CA GLY A 76 -2.17 -3.12 -20.27
C GLY A 76 -2.38 -1.60 -20.19
N LEU A 77 -3.31 -1.15 -19.35
CA LEU A 77 -3.55 0.28 -19.10
C LEU A 77 -2.33 0.96 -18.48
N PHE A 78 -1.63 0.28 -17.55
CA PHE A 78 -0.38 0.73 -16.96
C PHE A 78 0.71 0.94 -18.01
N VAL A 79 0.91 -0.03 -18.90
CA VAL A 79 1.88 0.07 -20.02
C VAL A 79 1.52 1.24 -20.93
N ALA A 80 0.24 1.36 -21.32
CA ALA A 80 -0.22 2.46 -22.16
C ALA A 80 0.04 3.83 -21.52
N GLY A 81 -0.29 4.01 -20.23
CA GLY A 81 -0.05 5.26 -19.51
C GLY A 81 1.45 5.63 -19.41
N ASN A 82 2.32 4.64 -19.15
CA ASN A 82 3.76 4.89 -19.11
C ASN A 82 4.35 5.13 -20.51
N ALA A 83 3.90 4.42 -21.55
CA ALA A 83 4.30 4.68 -22.92
C ALA A 83 3.89 6.10 -23.38
N LEU A 84 2.65 6.53 -23.04
CA LEU A 84 2.20 7.90 -23.29
C LEU A 84 3.01 8.94 -22.52
N SER A 85 3.48 8.60 -21.30
CA SER A 85 4.40 9.46 -20.54
C SER A 85 5.74 9.60 -21.24
N ALA A 86 6.29 8.52 -21.82
CA ALA A 86 7.52 8.56 -22.59
C ALA A 86 7.40 9.41 -23.89
N LEU A 87 6.21 9.45 -24.48
CA LEU A 87 5.93 10.19 -25.71
C LEU A 87 5.45 11.62 -25.45
N ALA A 88 5.41 12.07 -24.21
CA ALA A 88 4.85 13.37 -23.85
C ALA A 88 5.63 14.53 -24.49
N PRO A 89 4.97 15.38 -25.33
CA PRO A 89 5.60 16.55 -25.91
C PRO A 89 5.66 17.74 -24.97
N ASP A 90 4.74 17.79 -23.98
CA ASP A 90 4.57 18.90 -23.08
C ASP A 90 4.07 18.45 -21.69
N HIS A 91 4.01 19.41 -20.75
CA HIS A 91 3.59 19.18 -19.38
C HIS A 91 2.14 18.69 -19.24
N GLN A 92 1.21 19.25 -20.04
CA GLN A 92 -0.22 18.91 -19.94
C GLN A 92 -0.48 17.46 -20.38
N TRP A 93 0.18 17.07 -21.48
CA TRP A 93 0.15 15.69 -21.93
C TRP A 93 0.73 14.74 -20.88
N LEU A 94 1.88 15.11 -20.30
CA LEU A 94 2.52 14.30 -19.27
C LEU A 94 1.64 14.17 -18.02
N LEU A 95 0.95 15.24 -17.60
CA LEU A 95 -0.04 15.18 -16.50
C LEU A 95 -1.15 14.17 -16.79
N ALA A 96 -1.73 14.24 -17.99
CA ALA A 96 -2.79 13.30 -18.39
C ALA A 96 -2.28 11.86 -18.45
N ALA A 97 -1.09 11.64 -18.98
CA ALA A 97 -0.46 10.31 -19.06
C ALA A 97 -0.12 9.75 -17.66
N ARG A 98 0.34 10.59 -16.74
CA ARG A 98 0.60 10.23 -15.35
C ARG A 98 -0.70 9.85 -14.62
N PHE A 99 -1.76 10.64 -14.79
CA PHE A 99 -3.08 10.30 -14.26
C PHE A 99 -3.56 8.94 -14.80
N LEU A 100 -3.45 8.72 -16.11
CA LEU A 100 -3.83 7.46 -16.75
C LEU A 100 -3.03 6.26 -16.21
N SER A 101 -1.72 6.42 -16.03
CA SER A 101 -0.85 5.37 -15.50
C SER A 101 -1.12 5.06 -14.01
N GLY A 102 -1.67 6.01 -13.26
CA GLY A 102 -2.10 5.83 -11.88
C GLY A 102 -3.41 5.05 -11.72
N LEU A 103 -4.33 5.16 -12.68
CA LEU A 103 -5.65 4.52 -12.60
C LEU A 103 -5.62 3.03 -12.24
N PRO A 104 -4.80 2.17 -12.87
CA PRO A 104 -4.78 0.73 -12.62
C PRO A 104 -4.13 0.33 -11.30
N HIS A 105 -3.32 1.19 -10.70
CA HIS A 105 -2.49 0.86 -9.52
C HIS A 105 -3.31 0.25 -8.39
N GLY A 106 -4.29 0.99 -7.87
CA GLY A 106 -5.05 0.53 -6.70
C GLY A 106 -5.92 -0.70 -6.99
N ALA A 107 -6.50 -0.78 -8.18
CA ALA A 107 -7.26 -1.94 -8.62
C ALA A 107 -6.36 -3.19 -8.80
N PHE A 108 -5.12 -3.01 -9.30
CA PHE A 108 -4.14 -4.10 -9.42
C PHE A 108 -3.81 -4.71 -8.05
N PHE A 109 -3.46 -3.89 -7.07
CA PHE A 109 -3.19 -4.37 -5.71
C PHE A 109 -4.45 -4.95 -5.06
N GLY A 110 -5.61 -4.35 -5.30
CA GLY A 110 -6.88 -4.83 -4.78
C GLY A 110 -7.23 -6.24 -5.26
N VAL A 111 -7.28 -6.42 -6.57
CA VAL A 111 -7.59 -7.72 -7.19
C VAL A 111 -6.44 -8.71 -6.95
N GLY A 112 -5.20 -8.24 -7.02
CA GLY A 112 -3.99 -9.03 -6.77
C GLY A 112 -3.95 -9.63 -5.37
N ALA A 113 -4.32 -8.85 -4.32
CA ALA A 113 -4.41 -9.35 -2.95
C ALA A 113 -5.43 -10.48 -2.82
N VAL A 114 -6.59 -10.36 -3.47
CA VAL A 114 -7.60 -11.44 -3.48
C VAL A 114 -7.07 -12.68 -4.21
N VAL A 115 -6.39 -12.52 -5.35
CA VAL A 115 -5.76 -13.63 -6.06
C VAL A 115 -4.68 -14.27 -5.17
N ALA A 116 -3.82 -13.47 -4.56
CA ALA A 116 -2.75 -13.96 -3.69
C ALA A 116 -3.28 -14.82 -2.53
N THR A 117 -4.34 -14.33 -1.86
CA THR A 117 -4.95 -15.06 -0.73
C THR A 117 -5.69 -16.32 -1.15
N ASN A 118 -6.21 -16.40 -2.38
CA ASN A 118 -6.90 -17.59 -2.91
C ASN A 118 -5.93 -18.68 -3.41
N LEU A 119 -4.66 -18.33 -3.64
CA LEU A 119 -3.64 -19.29 -4.09
C LEU A 119 -2.96 -20.07 -2.96
N VAL A 120 -3.31 -19.77 -1.71
CA VAL A 120 -2.67 -20.34 -0.52
C VAL A 120 -3.68 -20.80 0.51
N ALA A 121 -3.24 -21.66 1.42
CA ALA A 121 -4.05 -22.07 2.58
C ALA A 121 -4.34 -20.87 3.51
N PRO A 122 -5.44 -20.92 4.28
CA PRO A 122 -5.89 -19.82 5.14
C PRO A 122 -4.81 -19.26 6.08
N GLU A 123 -3.92 -20.14 6.56
CA GLU A 123 -2.84 -19.83 7.51
C GLU A 123 -1.68 -19.05 6.88
N ARG A 124 -1.69 -18.86 5.55
CA ARG A 124 -0.62 -18.19 4.79
C ARG A 124 -1.10 -16.97 4.02
N LYS A 125 -2.32 -16.51 4.27
CA LYS A 125 -2.92 -15.38 3.52
C LYS A 125 -2.12 -14.08 3.67
N ALA A 126 -1.74 -13.71 4.90
CA ALA A 126 -0.97 -12.50 5.15
C ALA A 126 0.40 -12.55 4.47
N ARG A 127 1.07 -13.70 4.54
CA ARG A 127 2.35 -13.91 3.85
C ARG A 127 2.22 -13.82 2.33
N SER A 128 1.12 -14.29 1.74
CA SER A 128 0.91 -14.19 0.28
C SER A 128 0.73 -12.74 -0.17
N VAL A 129 0.01 -11.93 0.60
CA VAL A 129 -0.14 -10.48 0.38
C VAL A 129 1.22 -9.78 0.53
N SER A 130 1.97 -10.09 1.58
CA SER A 130 3.33 -9.58 1.80
C SER A 130 4.27 -9.87 0.62
N LEU A 131 4.18 -11.07 0.03
CA LEU A 131 4.98 -11.46 -1.13
C LEU A 131 4.61 -10.70 -2.41
N MET A 132 3.36 -10.31 -2.56
CA MET A 132 2.96 -9.37 -3.63
C MET A 132 3.56 -7.98 -3.38
N PHE A 133 3.44 -7.45 -2.16
CA PHE A 133 4.01 -6.15 -1.79
C PHE A 133 5.56 -6.14 -1.78
N LEU A 134 6.21 -7.31 -1.74
CA LEU A 134 7.66 -7.40 -1.87
C LEU A 134 8.13 -6.77 -3.19
N GLY A 135 7.35 -6.88 -4.28
CA GLY A 135 7.65 -6.20 -5.53
C GLY A 135 7.78 -4.68 -5.35
N LEU A 136 6.85 -4.06 -4.59
CA LEU A 136 6.88 -2.63 -4.29
C LEU A 136 8.11 -2.22 -3.46
N THR A 137 8.47 -3.00 -2.43
CA THR A 137 9.63 -2.68 -1.59
C THR A 137 10.95 -2.89 -2.32
N VAL A 138 11.04 -3.92 -3.16
CA VAL A 138 12.21 -4.14 -4.04
C VAL A 138 12.31 -3.04 -5.10
N ALA A 139 11.18 -2.50 -5.59
CA ALA A 139 11.20 -1.35 -6.48
C ALA A 139 11.87 -0.13 -5.83
N ASN A 140 11.63 0.14 -4.55
CA ASN A 140 12.29 1.23 -3.84
C ASN A 140 13.80 1.01 -3.66
N ILE A 141 14.25 -0.25 -3.51
CA ILE A 141 15.68 -0.55 -3.31
C ILE A 141 16.45 -0.54 -4.63
N ALA A 142 15.87 -1.09 -5.70
CA ALA A 142 16.55 -1.33 -6.95
C ALA A 142 15.88 -0.63 -8.15
N GLY A 143 14.56 -0.72 -8.26
CA GLY A 143 13.81 -0.20 -9.40
C GLY A 143 13.94 1.31 -9.55
N VAL A 144 13.69 2.06 -8.49
CA VAL A 144 13.76 3.53 -8.48
C VAL A 144 15.18 4.04 -8.73
N PRO A 145 16.23 3.58 -8.02
CA PRO A 145 17.59 4.02 -8.32
C PRO A 145 18.03 3.72 -9.76
N VAL A 146 17.80 2.51 -10.25
CA VAL A 146 18.16 2.12 -11.62
C VAL A 146 17.40 2.96 -12.65
N ALA A 147 16.09 3.15 -12.45
CA ALA A 147 15.25 3.95 -13.33
C ALA A 147 15.63 5.44 -13.31
N THR A 148 16.01 5.99 -12.15
CA THR A 148 16.53 7.37 -12.03
C THR A 148 17.87 7.52 -12.78
N LEU A 149 18.81 6.62 -12.55
CA LEU A 149 20.08 6.62 -13.30
C LEU A 149 19.85 6.54 -14.80
N MET A 150 18.91 5.68 -15.24
CA MET A 150 18.56 5.59 -16.66
C MET A 150 18.00 6.92 -17.17
N GLY A 151 17.17 7.59 -16.39
CA GLY A 151 16.61 8.89 -16.75
C GLY A 151 17.66 9.99 -16.84
N GLN A 152 18.62 10.02 -15.91
CA GLN A 152 19.71 10.99 -15.89
C GLN A 152 20.69 10.81 -17.06
N HIS A 153 20.97 9.56 -17.50
CA HIS A 153 21.93 9.29 -18.56
C HIS A 153 21.32 9.20 -19.97
N LEU A 154 20.08 8.73 -20.08
CA LEU A 154 19.41 8.48 -21.37
C LEU A 154 18.19 9.41 -21.60
N GLY A 155 17.95 10.32 -20.66
CA GLY A 155 16.78 11.19 -20.62
C GLY A 155 15.57 10.53 -19.91
N TRP A 156 14.77 11.35 -19.22
CA TRP A 156 13.64 10.90 -18.39
C TRP A 156 12.59 10.09 -19.16
N ARG A 157 12.46 10.30 -20.47
CA ARG A 157 11.57 9.51 -21.34
C ARG A 157 11.96 8.05 -21.41
N ALA A 158 13.26 7.75 -21.42
CA ALA A 158 13.77 6.39 -21.42
C ALA A 158 13.35 5.60 -20.17
N THR A 159 13.24 6.27 -19.02
CA THR A 159 12.74 5.67 -17.79
C THR A 159 11.32 5.11 -17.95
N PHE A 160 10.42 5.86 -18.56
CA PHE A 160 9.03 5.41 -18.78
C PHE A 160 8.95 4.28 -19.82
N LEU A 161 9.84 4.24 -20.79
CA LEU A 161 9.98 3.09 -21.70
C LEU A 161 10.46 1.84 -20.95
N GLY A 162 11.45 1.98 -20.05
CA GLY A 162 11.89 0.89 -19.19
C GLY A 162 10.79 0.37 -18.28
N VAL A 163 10.02 1.26 -17.66
CA VAL A 163 8.84 0.90 -16.85
C VAL A 163 7.77 0.19 -17.70
N SER A 164 7.57 0.65 -18.95
CA SER A 164 6.66 -0.03 -19.88
C SER A 164 7.12 -1.45 -20.21
N ALA A 165 8.41 -1.66 -20.39
CA ALA A 165 9.00 -2.98 -20.61
C ALA A 165 8.78 -3.91 -19.39
N ILE A 166 8.93 -3.39 -18.16
CA ILE A 166 8.62 -4.13 -16.93
C ILE A 166 7.12 -4.48 -16.91
N GLY A 167 6.24 -3.55 -17.31
CA GLY A 167 4.81 -3.78 -17.42
C GLY A 167 4.46 -4.89 -18.43
N LEU A 168 5.13 -4.94 -19.57
CA LEU A 168 4.98 -6.04 -20.56
C LEU A 168 5.45 -7.38 -19.98
N ALA A 169 6.56 -7.39 -19.24
CA ALA A 169 7.04 -8.59 -18.54
C ALA A 169 6.03 -9.05 -17.48
N ALA A 170 5.39 -8.11 -16.78
CA ALA A 170 4.32 -8.42 -15.83
C ALA A 170 3.10 -9.04 -16.55
N ILE A 171 2.66 -8.49 -17.69
CA ILE A 171 1.58 -9.08 -18.52
C ILE A 171 1.91 -10.51 -18.91
N ALA A 172 3.13 -10.75 -19.42
CA ALA A 172 3.56 -12.10 -19.79
C ALA A 172 3.57 -13.05 -18.59
N SER A 173 4.10 -12.61 -17.45
CA SER A 173 4.14 -13.39 -16.21
C SER A 173 2.74 -13.74 -15.71
N LEU A 174 1.81 -12.77 -15.69
CA LEU A 174 0.42 -12.97 -15.30
C LEU A 174 -0.30 -13.94 -16.25
N ALA A 175 -0.04 -13.79 -17.56
CA ALA A 175 -0.63 -14.66 -18.57
C ALA A 175 -0.13 -16.11 -18.50
N LEU A 176 1.11 -16.33 -18.09
CA LEU A 176 1.72 -17.66 -18.01
C LEU A 176 1.48 -18.34 -16.66
N LEU A 177 1.51 -17.58 -15.55
CA LEU A 177 1.62 -18.12 -14.21
C LEU A 177 0.31 -18.05 -13.40
N ILE A 178 -0.64 -17.17 -13.75
CA ILE A 178 -1.94 -17.13 -13.08
C ILE A 178 -2.88 -18.15 -13.78
N PRO A 179 -3.43 -19.11 -13.01
CA PRO A 179 -4.36 -20.07 -13.56
C PRO A 179 -5.55 -19.42 -14.27
N ARG A 180 -6.02 -20.06 -15.33
CA ARG A 180 -7.29 -19.70 -15.95
C ARG A 180 -8.41 -20.17 -15.03
N ASP A 181 -8.87 -19.29 -14.14
CA ASP A 181 -10.06 -19.57 -13.34
C ASP A 181 -11.26 -19.61 -14.26
N HIS A 182 -11.84 -20.81 -14.45
CA HIS A 182 -13.16 -20.99 -15.03
C HIS A 182 -14.27 -20.75 -14.00
N THR A 183 -13.92 -20.60 -12.74
CA THR A 183 -14.83 -20.11 -11.72
C THR A 183 -14.99 -18.61 -11.94
N HIS A 184 -16.09 -18.25 -12.60
CA HIS A 184 -16.61 -16.89 -12.54
C HIS A 184 -16.50 -16.46 -11.07
N ALA A 185 -16.06 -15.21 -10.84
CA ALA A 185 -16.16 -14.61 -9.53
C ALA A 185 -17.50 -15.04 -8.92
N ALA A 186 -17.46 -15.58 -7.69
CA ALA A 186 -18.69 -15.97 -6.97
C ALA A 186 -19.73 -14.87 -7.25
N PRO A 187 -21.03 -15.21 -7.48
CA PRO A 187 -21.99 -14.25 -7.98
C PRO A 187 -21.81 -12.95 -7.22
N SER A 188 -21.17 -11.98 -7.86
CA SER A 188 -20.95 -10.69 -7.22
C SER A 188 -22.34 -10.14 -6.99
N ALA A 189 -22.60 -9.58 -5.82
CA ALA A 189 -23.87 -8.93 -5.50
C ALA A 189 -24.20 -7.78 -6.50
N GLY A 190 -23.44 -7.71 -7.60
CA GLY A 190 -23.46 -6.67 -8.60
C GLY A 190 -22.89 -5.35 -8.04
N LEU A 191 -22.68 -4.38 -8.89
CA LEU A 191 -22.10 -3.08 -8.51
C LEU A 191 -22.80 -2.44 -7.29
N ARG A 192 -24.13 -2.59 -7.19
CA ARG A 192 -24.91 -2.08 -6.05
C ARG A 192 -24.57 -2.79 -4.73
N GLY A 193 -24.40 -4.11 -4.77
CA GLY A 193 -24.03 -4.91 -3.60
C GLY A 193 -22.59 -4.67 -3.18
N GLU A 194 -21.67 -4.50 -4.13
CA GLU A 194 -20.27 -4.16 -3.84
C GLU A 194 -20.15 -2.76 -3.23
N LEU A 195 -20.85 -1.76 -3.79
CA LEU A 195 -20.90 -0.41 -3.21
C LEU A 195 -21.62 -0.38 -1.83
N ALA A 196 -22.60 -1.27 -1.61
CA ALA A 196 -23.24 -1.39 -0.31
C ALA A 196 -22.26 -1.88 0.77
N ALA A 197 -21.30 -2.75 0.44
CA ALA A 197 -20.27 -3.19 1.37
C ALA A 197 -19.37 -2.04 1.85
N LEU A 198 -19.13 -1.03 1.02
CA LEU A 198 -18.39 0.18 1.40
C LEU A 198 -19.19 1.12 2.33
N ARG A 199 -20.50 0.91 2.53
CA ARG A 199 -21.31 1.72 3.47
C ARG A 199 -21.20 1.26 4.92
N SER A 200 -20.56 0.13 5.19
CA SER A 200 -20.46 -0.41 6.52
C SER A 200 -19.44 0.35 7.39
N LEU A 201 -19.83 0.69 8.63
CA LEU A 201 -18.94 1.37 9.58
C LEU A 201 -17.61 0.58 9.81
N PRO A 202 -17.62 -0.76 9.96
CA PRO A 202 -16.38 -1.52 10.11
C PRO A 202 -15.39 -1.35 8.96
N VAL A 203 -15.86 -1.20 7.71
CA VAL A 203 -14.99 -0.94 6.54
C VAL A 203 -14.37 0.44 6.64
N TRP A 204 -15.15 1.48 6.98
CA TRP A 204 -14.63 2.83 7.16
C TRP A 204 -13.64 2.95 8.31
N LEU A 205 -13.86 2.24 9.41
CA LEU A 205 -12.88 2.17 10.50
C LEU A 205 -11.59 1.48 10.08
N ALA A 206 -11.67 0.42 9.28
CA ALA A 206 -10.49 -0.23 8.74
C ALA A 206 -9.71 0.69 7.78
N LEU A 207 -10.40 1.35 6.84
CA LEU A 207 -9.80 2.36 5.94
C LEU A 207 -9.22 3.54 6.73
N GLY A 208 -9.92 4.04 7.75
CA GLY A 208 -9.44 5.09 8.64
C GLY A 208 -8.18 4.69 9.40
N THR A 209 -8.08 3.42 9.82
CA THR A 209 -6.85 2.87 10.41
C THR A 209 -5.68 2.92 9.42
N THR A 210 -5.93 2.59 8.15
CA THR A 210 -4.91 2.69 7.08
C THR A 210 -4.49 4.15 6.85
N VAL A 211 -5.45 5.08 6.74
CA VAL A 211 -5.16 6.50 6.51
C VAL A 211 -4.32 7.08 7.65
N ALA A 212 -4.72 6.85 8.90
CA ALA A 212 -4.00 7.38 10.04
C ALA A 212 -2.64 6.68 10.24
N GLY A 213 -2.60 5.34 10.16
CA GLY A 213 -1.39 4.55 10.37
C GLY A 213 -0.30 4.82 9.32
N PHE A 214 -0.63 4.79 8.04
CA PHE A 214 0.33 5.11 6.97
C PHE A 214 0.56 6.61 6.81
N GLY A 215 -0.43 7.46 7.12
CA GLY A 215 -0.23 8.91 7.21
C GLY A 215 0.87 9.29 8.19
N ALA A 216 1.02 8.52 9.27
CA ALA A 216 2.11 8.67 10.22
C ALA A 216 3.50 8.51 9.57
N LEU A 217 3.67 7.47 8.74
CA LEU A 217 4.90 7.27 7.97
C LEU A 217 5.16 8.48 7.06
N PHE A 218 4.19 8.85 6.23
CA PHE A 218 4.38 9.87 5.21
C PHE A 218 4.54 11.28 5.79
N SER A 219 4.03 11.55 6.99
CA SER A 219 4.32 12.78 7.72
C SER A 219 5.83 12.98 7.92
N ALA A 220 6.55 11.96 8.34
CA ALA A 220 8.00 12.01 8.52
C ALA A 220 8.77 11.81 7.20
N TYR A 221 8.40 10.78 6.42
CA TYR A 221 9.16 10.37 5.25
C TYR A 221 9.20 11.42 4.15
N SER A 222 8.14 12.21 3.98
CA SER A 222 8.12 13.30 2.98
C SER A 222 9.14 14.39 3.27
N TYR A 223 9.59 14.50 4.50
CA TYR A 223 10.57 15.50 4.95
C TYR A 223 11.85 14.88 5.47
N ILE A 224 12.11 13.63 5.08
CA ILE A 224 13.25 12.86 5.61
C ILE A 224 14.60 13.50 5.22
N THR A 225 14.71 14.04 3.99
CA THR A 225 15.95 14.67 3.50
C THR A 225 16.41 15.81 4.39
N PRO A 226 15.61 16.87 4.63
CA PRO A 226 16.05 17.95 5.53
C PRO A 226 16.31 17.46 6.97
N MET A 227 15.61 16.44 7.46
CA MET A 227 15.93 15.86 8.77
C MET A 227 17.33 15.22 8.77
N LEU A 228 17.73 14.56 7.69
CA LEU A 228 19.04 13.92 7.56
C LEU A 228 20.16 14.93 7.32
N THR A 229 19.93 15.95 6.50
CA THR A 229 20.97 16.95 6.18
C THR A 229 21.11 17.99 7.28
N ASP A 230 20.01 18.59 7.73
CA ASP A 230 20.04 19.75 8.62
C ASP A 230 20.15 19.35 10.11
N SER A 231 19.63 18.16 10.50
CA SER A 231 19.71 17.68 11.89
C SER A 231 20.81 16.65 12.09
N ALA A 232 20.90 15.62 11.24
CA ALA A 232 21.89 14.55 11.44
C ALA A 232 23.24 14.85 10.75
N GLY A 233 23.35 15.93 9.97
CA GLY A 233 24.60 16.40 9.37
C GLY A 233 25.10 15.54 8.21
N TYR A 234 24.22 14.79 7.55
CA TYR A 234 24.60 14.02 6.36
C TYR A 234 24.79 14.91 5.15
N ALA A 235 25.78 14.60 4.32
CA ALA A 235 25.92 15.19 3.00
C ALA A 235 24.77 14.72 2.07
N ASP A 236 24.31 15.58 1.16
CA ASP A 236 23.21 15.27 0.21
C ASP A 236 23.46 13.97 -0.56
N ALA A 237 24.70 13.72 -0.98
CA ALA A 237 25.10 12.47 -1.65
C ALA A 237 24.82 11.20 -0.83
N SER A 238 24.80 11.29 0.49
CA SER A 238 24.53 10.17 1.39
C SER A 238 23.06 9.86 1.57
N VAL A 239 22.18 10.82 1.26
CA VAL A 239 20.72 10.67 1.44
C VAL A 239 20.20 9.49 0.62
N THR A 240 20.67 9.30 -0.61
CA THR A 240 20.27 8.17 -1.45
C THR A 240 20.55 6.82 -0.80
N LEU A 241 21.68 6.66 -0.11
CA LEU A 241 22.01 5.44 0.63
C LEU A 241 21.09 5.23 1.83
N LEU A 242 20.75 6.31 2.53
CA LEU A 242 19.83 6.26 3.68
C LEU A 242 18.40 5.92 3.25
N LEU A 243 17.95 6.43 2.11
CA LEU A 243 16.67 6.03 1.51
C LEU A 243 16.68 4.55 1.08
N ALA A 244 17.81 4.02 0.62
CA ALA A 244 17.95 2.59 0.37
C ALA A 244 17.86 1.76 1.67
N LEU A 245 18.43 2.25 2.78
CA LEU A 245 18.27 1.62 4.10
C LEU A 245 16.81 1.62 4.58
N PHE A 246 16.05 2.69 4.30
CA PHE A 246 14.60 2.69 4.51
C PHE A 246 13.93 1.57 3.69
N GLY A 247 14.28 1.43 2.41
CA GLY A 247 13.78 0.36 1.55
C GLY A 247 14.09 -1.05 2.08
N VAL A 248 15.30 -1.25 2.61
CA VAL A 248 15.69 -2.50 3.30
C VAL A 248 14.81 -2.72 4.53
N GLY A 249 14.65 -1.70 5.37
CA GLY A 249 13.75 -1.74 6.53
C GLY A 249 12.31 -2.07 6.14
N ALA A 250 11.79 -1.41 5.10
CA ALA A 250 10.45 -1.66 4.55
C ALA A 250 10.29 -3.11 4.06
N THR A 251 11.30 -3.66 3.39
CA THR A 251 11.30 -5.07 2.96
C THR A 251 11.27 -6.03 4.14
N ILE A 252 12.11 -5.81 5.14
CA ILE A 252 12.13 -6.60 6.37
C ILE A 252 10.77 -6.51 7.06
N GLY A 253 10.24 -5.29 7.26
CA GLY A 253 8.95 -5.05 7.90
C GLY A 253 7.80 -5.75 7.17
N ASN A 254 7.75 -5.63 5.84
CA ASN A 254 6.73 -6.27 5.01
C ASN A 254 6.76 -7.81 5.15
N LEU A 255 7.94 -8.43 5.09
CA LEU A 255 8.08 -9.89 5.23
C LEU A 255 7.75 -10.38 6.65
N LEU A 256 8.20 -9.65 7.67
CA LEU A 256 7.86 -9.94 9.06
C LEU A 256 6.36 -9.77 9.31
N GLY A 257 5.78 -8.68 8.81
CA GLY A 257 4.35 -8.38 8.93
C GLY A 257 3.48 -9.49 8.36
N GLY A 258 3.81 -9.98 7.17
CA GLY A 258 3.10 -11.10 6.56
C GLY A 258 3.18 -12.39 7.39
N ARG A 259 4.38 -12.72 7.92
CA ARG A 259 4.56 -13.94 8.74
C ARG A 259 3.87 -13.84 10.09
N LEU A 260 4.03 -12.72 10.78
CA LEU A 260 3.45 -12.50 12.11
C LEU A 260 1.93 -12.40 12.04
N ALA A 261 1.38 -11.80 10.98
CA ALA A 261 -0.07 -11.67 10.81
C ALA A 261 -0.75 -13.01 10.53
N ASP A 262 -0.09 -13.95 9.84
CA ASP A 262 -0.62 -15.30 9.65
C ASP A 262 -0.87 -16.02 10.99
N HIS A 263 -0.08 -15.71 12.03
CA HIS A 263 -0.22 -16.34 13.35
C HIS A 263 -1.09 -15.51 14.30
N ALA A 264 -0.97 -14.18 14.24
CA ALA A 264 -1.61 -13.27 15.20
C ALA A 264 -1.87 -11.89 14.60
N MET A 265 -2.76 -11.81 13.57
CA MET A 265 -3.04 -10.59 12.80
C MET A 265 -3.29 -9.36 13.69
N ARG A 266 -4.16 -9.49 14.70
CA ARG A 266 -4.46 -8.39 15.63
C ARG A 266 -3.21 -7.91 16.38
N ARG A 267 -2.42 -8.84 16.93
CA ARG A 267 -1.18 -8.48 17.68
C ARG A 267 -0.17 -7.83 16.76
N THR A 268 -0.05 -8.29 15.52
CA THR A 268 0.86 -7.73 14.52
C THR A 268 0.47 -6.30 14.15
N LEU A 269 -0.83 -6.04 13.92
CA LEU A 269 -1.32 -4.69 13.61
C LEU A 269 -1.07 -3.72 14.76
N PHE A 270 -1.50 -4.07 15.98
CA PHE A 270 -1.31 -3.18 17.14
C PHE A 270 0.16 -3.01 17.51
N GLY A 271 0.95 -4.08 17.47
CA GLY A 271 2.39 -4.02 17.72
C GLY A 271 3.13 -3.18 16.67
N GLY A 272 2.75 -3.29 15.40
CA GLY A 272 3.31 -2.48 14.31
C GLY A 272 2.97 -1.00 14.47
N LEU A 273 1.70 -0.66 14.73
CA LEU A 273 1.31 0.74 14.99
C LEU A 273 1.98 1.30 16.24
N ALA A 274 2.10 0.51 17.32
CA ALA A 274 2.80 0.93 18.54
C ALA A 274 4.29 1.14 18.29
N SER A 275 4.95 0.27 17.53
CA SER A 275 6.35 0.45 17.14
C SER A 275 6.54 1.71 16.29
N LEU A 276 5.58 2.03 15.40
CA LEU A 276 5.60 3.25 14.61
C LEU A 276 5.47 4.50 15.47
N VAL A 277 4.57 4.49 16.48
CA VAL A 277 4.48 5.57 17.49
C VAL A 277 5.84 5.76 18.17
N LEU A 278 6.44 4.68 18.64
CA LEU A 278 7.72 4.73 19.38
C LEU A 278 8.85 5.28 18.50
N VAL A 279 9.01 4.74 17.29
CA VAL A 279 10.06 5.18 16.36
C VAL A 279 9.88 6.66 16.02
N LEU A 280 8.67 7.11 15.69
CA LEU A 280 8.41 8.50 15.32
C LEU A 280 8.53 9.46 16.51
N ALA A 281 8.14 9.06 17.71
CA ALA A 281 8.29 9.87 18.92
C ALA A 281 9.78 10.03 19.33
N LEU A 282 10.59 9.00 19.09
CA LEU A 282 12.04 9.03 19.37
C LEU A 282 12.85 9.63 18.21
N PHE A 283 12.24 9.85 17.04
CA PHE A 283 12.92 10.29 15.83
C PHE A 283 13.74 11.58 16.02
N PRO A 284 13.23 12.63 16.71
CA PRO A 284 14.04 13.81 16.99
C PRO A 284 15.35 13.50 17.73
N LEU A 285 15.31 12.65 18.76
CA LEU A 285 16.48 12.25 19.54
C LEU A 285 17.45 11.38 18.73
N LEU A 286 16.93 10.59 17.80
CA LEU A 286 17.73 9.71 16.94
C LEU A 286 18.42 10.48 15.79
N MET A 287 18.04 11.74 15.53
CA MET A 287 18.71 12.60 14.55
C MET A 287 19.98 13.29 15.11
N ASP A 288 20.30 13.12 16.37
CA ASP A 288 21.49 13.77 16.99
C ASP A 288 22.82 13.19 16.50
N THR A 289 22.85 11.96 15.99
CA THR A 289 24.06 11.35 15.47
C THR A 289 23.79 10.60 14.15
N ALA A 290 24.81 10.53 13.28
CA ALA A 290 24.69 9.84 12.00
C ALA A 290 24.24 8.37 12.16
N TRP A 291 24.80 7.63 13.11
CA TRP A 291 24.46 6.23 13.36
C TRP A 291 23.01 6.03 13.80
N SER A 292 22.56 6.83 14.76
CA SER A 292 21.18 6.74 15.24
C SER A 292 20.18 7.18 14.17
N ALA A 293 20.53 8.14 13.33
CA ALA A 293 19.69 8.57 12.21
C ALA A 293 19.54 7.46 11.14
N ALA A 294 20.61 6.78 10.76
CA ALA A 294 20.55 5.64 9.86
C ALA A 294 19.70 4.50 10.43
N LEU A 295 19.84 4.21 11.73
CA LEU A 295 19.01 3.24 12.43
C LEU A 295 17.54 3.67 12.47
N ALA A 296 17.24 4.96 12.75
CA ALA A 296 15.89 5.49 12.81
C ALA A 296 15.17 5.36 11.47
N VAL A 297 15.85 5.69 10.37
CA VAL A 297 15.32 5.55 9.00
C VAL A 297 15.01 4.09 8.67
N THR A 298 15.90 3.18 9.04
CA THR A 298 15.68 1.74 8.84
C THR A 298 14.50 1.23 9.66
N LEU A 299 14.44 1.59 10.96
CA LEU A 299 13.35 1.20 11.86
C LEU A 299 12.01 1.81 11.46
N LEU A 300 11.99 3.02 10.89
CA LEU A 300 10.79 3.62 10.34
C LEU A 300 10.21 2.75 9.20
N GLY A 301 11.08 2.28 8.30
CA GLY A 301 10.69 1.34 7.25
C GLY A 301 10.11 0.05 7.81
N VAL A 302 10.79 -0.57 8.79
CA VAL A 302 10.32 -1.81 9.45
C VAL A 302 8.97 -1.59 10.11
N ALA A 303 8.83 -0.56 10.97
CA ALA A 303 7.63 -0.31 11.76
C ALA A 303 6.41 0.01 10.89
N ALA A 304 6.58 0.78 9.83
CA ALA A 304 5.49 1.11 8.92
C ALA A 304 5.04 -0.12 8.11
N PHE A 305 5.98 -0.82 7.48
CA PHE A 305 5.63 -1.89 6.53
C PHE A 305 5.22 -3.21 7.19
N VAL A 306 5.53 -3.42 8.47
CA VAL A 306 4.98 -4.55 9.23
C VAL A 306 3.45 -4.49 9.33
N THR A 307 2.84 -3.30 9.21
CA THR A 307 1.39 -3.09 9.25
C THR A 307 0.70 -3.29 7.90
N GLY A 308 1.44 -3.30 6.78
CA GLY A 308 0.87 -3.28 5.43
C GLY A 308 -0.07 -4.46 5.14
N SER A 309 0.42 -5.69 5.31
CA SER A 309 -0.39 -6.90 5.09
C SER A 309 -1.56 -7.03 6.08
N PRO A 310 -1.39 -6.77 7.40
CA PRO A 310 -2.51 -6.74 8.34
C PRO A 310 -3.60 -5.73 7.97
N LEU A 311 -3.25 -4.51 7.58
CA LEU A 311 -4.22 -3.49 7.16
C LEU A 311 -5.00 -3.92 5.93
N GLN A 312 -4.29 -4.48 4.94
CA GLN A 312 -4.91 -4.98 3.71
C GLN A 312 -5.91 -6.11 4.01
N LEU A 313 -5.54 -7.08 4.82
CA LEU A 313 -6.41 -8.19 5.20
C LEU A 313 -7.59 -7.73 6.06
N MET A 314 -7.36 -6.82 7.01
CA MET A 314 -8.41 -6.27 7.85
C MET A 314 -9.56 -5.68 7.02
N VAL A 315 -9.23 -4.87 6.00
CA VAL A 315 -10.24 -4.28 5.11
C VAL A 315 -10.98 -5.35 4.32
N MET A 316 -10.27 -6.35 3.78
CA MET A 316 -10.86 -7.46 3.03
C MET A 316 -11.81 -8.32 3.89
N GLU A 317 -11.46 -8.58 5.14
CA GLU A 317 -12.30 -9.34 6.08
C GLU A 317 -13.59 -8.59 6.44
N LYS A 318 -13.52 -7.25 6.62
CA LYS A 318 -14.71 -6.43 6.92
C LYS A 318 -15.67 -6.30 5.74
N ALA A 319 -15.19 -6.44 4.54
CA ALA A 319 -15.99 -6.40 3.31
C ALA A 319 -15.96 -7.76 2.59
N SER A 320 -16.28 -8.84 3.30
CA SER A 320 -16.21 -10.21 2.78
C SER A 320 -17.09 -10.46 1.54
N THR A 321 -18.14 -9.66 1.33
CA THR A 321 -19.01 -9.71 0.14
C THR A 321 -18.42 -8.99 -1.09
N ALA A 322 -17.44 -8.09 -0.88
CA ALA A 322 -16.79 -7.31 -1.94
C ALA A 322 -15.29 -7.13 -1.65
N PRO A 323 -14.51 -8.20 -1.46
CA PRO A 323 -13.11 -8.09 -0.99
C PRO A 323 -12.20 -7.38 -1.99
N SER A 324 -12.45 -7.51 -3.29
CA SER A 324 -11.65 -6.83 -4.32
C SER A 324 -11.86 -5.32 -4.30
N LEU A 325 -13.11 -4.86 -4.20
CA LEU A 325 -13.43 -3.43 -4.12
C LEU A 325 -12.89 -2.82 -2.82
N ALA A 326 -13.08 -3.50 -1.69
CA ALA A 326 -12.58 -3.05 -0.40
C ALA A 326 -11.04 -2.99 -0.36
N SER A 327 -10.38 -3.98 -0.93
CA SER A 327 -8.93 -4.03 -1.08
C SER A 327 -8.42 -2.89 -1.97
N SER A 328 -9.12 -2.59 -3.08
CA SER A 328 -8.78 -1.45 -3.94
C SER A 328 -9.04 -0.11 -3.25
N ALA A 329 -10.13 0.01 -2.47
CA ALA A 329 -10.40 1.19 -1.65
C ALA A 329 -9.30 1.40 -0.59
N ASN A 330 -8.72 0.31 -0.07
CA ASN A 330 -7.58 0.41 0.84
C ASN A 330 -6.33 0.99 0.15
N GLN A 331 -6.11 0.73 -1.12
CA GLN A 331 -5.04 1.38 -1.89
C GLN A 331 -5.30 2.88 -2.08
N ALA A 332 -6.55 3.27 -2.30
CA ALA A 332 -6.93 4.68 -2.27
C ALA A 332 -6.67 5.31 -0.89
N ALA A 333 -6.94 4.57 0.20
CA ALA A 333 -6.65 5.00 1.57
C ALA A 333 -5.14 5.16 1.82
N PHE A 334 -4.28 4.27 1.31
CA PHE A 334 -2.82 4.45 1.35
C PHE A 334 -2.36 5.72 0.63
N ASN A 335 -2.92 6.03 -0.54
CA ASN A 335 -2.59 7.24 -1.28
C ASN A 335 -3.14 8.50 -0.61
N LEU A 336 -4.31 8.44 0.01
CA LEU A 336 -4.84 9.51 0.85
C LEU A 336 -3.98 9.73 2.10
N ALA A 337 -3.47 8.65 2.69
CA ALA A 337 -2.52 8.69 3.80
C ALA A 337 -1.21 9.37 3.41
N ASN A 338 -0.69 9.07 2.20
CA ASN A 338 0.49 9.74 1.65
C ASN A 338 0.28 11.26 1.58
N ALA A 339 -0.76 11.69 0.88
CA ALA A 339 -1.06 13.11 0.71
C ALA A 339 -1.37 13.81 2.06
N GLY A 340 -2.22 13.21 2.89
CA GLY A 340 -2.63 13.77 4.19
C GLY A 340 -1.48 13.81 5.19
N GLY A 341 -0.65 12.77 5.24
CA GLY A 341 0.52 12.72 6.10
C GLY A 341 1.54 13.80 5.72
N ALA A 342 1.89 13.89 4.43
CA ALA A 342 2.80 14.92 3.93
C ALA A 342 2.27 16.34 4.24
N TRP A 343 0.97 16.57 4.07
CA TRP A 343 0.34 17.85 4.40
C TRP A 343 0.45 18.20 5.89
N ILE A 344 0.13 17.25 6.78
CA ILE A 344 0.21 17.43 8.25
C ILE A 344 1.66 17.70 8.68
N GLY A 345 2.63 16.93 8.13
CA GLY A 345 4.05 17.16 8.38
C GLY A 345 4.51 18.55 7.93
N GLY A 346 4.02 18.99 6.75
CA GLY A 346 4.28 20.34 6.22
C GLY A 346 3.70 21.45 7.09
N LEU A 347 2.51 21.26 7.66
CA LEU A 347 1.92 22.21 8.61
C LEU A 347 2.77 22.36 9.87
N ALA A 348 3.31 21.24 10.40
CA ALA A 348 4.20 21.29 11.57
C ALA A 348 5.49 22.05 11.29
N LEU A 349 6.09 21.87 10.11
CA LEU A 349 7.24 22.66 9.67
C LEU A 349 6.90 24.14 9.49
N ALA A 350 5.81 24.46 8.79
CA ALA A 350 5.37 25.83 8.55
C ALA A 350 5.03 26.58 9.84
N ALA A 351 4.59 25.88 10.88
CA ALA A 351 4.36 26.42 12.21
C ALA A 351 5.65 26.71 13.00
N GLY A 352 6.83 26.37 12.45
CA GLY A 352 8.12 26.68 13.08
C GLY A 352 8.53 25.74 14.21
N PHE A 353 7.94 24.55 14.33
CA PHE A 353 8.26 23.58 15.39
C PHE A 353 9.61 22.84 15.17
N GLY A 354 10.39 23.23 14.15
CA GLY A 354 11.70 22.66 13.85
C GLY A 354 11.64 21.52 12.82
N VAL A 355 12.82 21.16 12.29
CA VAL A 355 12.98 20.24 11.14
C VAL A 355 12.46 18.84 11.43
N THR A 356 12.52 18.36 12.67
CA THR A 356 12.07 17.02 13.07
C THR A 356 10.57 16.97 13.46
N SER A 357 9.88 18.12 13.48
CA SER A 357 8.46 18.22 13.87
C SER A 357 7.51 17.34 13.02
N PRO A 358 7.75 17.07 11.73
CA PRO A 358 6.93 16.14 10.96
C PRO A 358 6.91 14.72 11.54
N ALA A 359 8.00 14.26 12.16
CA ALA A 359 8.04 12.96 12.82
C ALA A 359 7.15 12.94 14.08
N VAL A 360 7.18 14.01 14.86
CA VAL A 360 6.29 14.15 16.05
C VAL A 360 4.82 14.19 15.64
N ALA A 361 4.49 14.95 14.59
CA ALA A 361 3.14 14.97 14.02
C ALA A 361 2.72 13.57 13.52
N GLY A 362 3.64 12.84 12.89
CA GLY A 362 3.47 11.45 12.50
C GLY A 362 3.20 10.52 13.70
N ALA A 363 3.90 10.69 14.82
CA ALA A 363 3.61 9.94 16.04
C ALA A 363 2.16 10.16 16.51
N GLY A 364 1.65 11.39 16.46
CA GLY A 364 0.26 11.70 16.74
C GLY A 364 -0.72 10.97 15.80
N LEU A 365 -0.42 10.94 14.50
CA LEU A 365 -1.21 10.16 13.53
C LEU A 365 -1.17 8.66 13.81
N ALA A 366 -0.03 8.11 14.21
CA ALA A 366 0.07 6.69 14.57
C ALA A 366 -0.75 6.35 15.83
N VAL A 367 -0.78 7.25 16.84
CA VAL A 367 -1.67 7.13 18.00
C VAL A 367 -3.14 7.15 17.58
N LEU A 368 -3.52 8.06 16.66
CA LEU A 368 -4.86 8.07 16.08
C LEU A 368 -5.17 6.76 15.37
N GLY A 369 -4.22 6.22 14.59
CA GLY A 369 -4.35 4.91 13.94
C GLY A 369 -4.60 3.77 14.94
N LEU A 370 -3.87 3.75 16.05
CA LEU A 370 -4.10 2.80 17.15
C LEU A 370 -5.50 2.95 17.76
N ALA A 371 -5.94 4.19 18.00
CA ALA A 371 -7.27 4.46 18.58
C ALA A 371 -8.39 3.99 17.62
N VAL A 372 -8.29 4.32 16.34
CA VAL A 372 -9.26 3.89 15.31
C VAL A 372 -9.28 2.37 15.18
N ALA A 373 -8.12 1.70 15.17
CA ALA A 373 -8.03 0.24 15.19
C ALA A 373 -8.70 -0.35 16.44
N GLY A 374 -8.49 0.27 17.62
CA GLY A 374 -9.13 -0.13 18.87
C GLY A 374 -10.65 -0.07 18.78
N VAL A 375 -11.19 1.04 18.26
CA VAL A 375 -12.63 1.20 18.02
C VAL A 375 -13.16 0.17 17.03
N ALA A 376 -12.43 -0.07 15.92
CA ALA A 376 -12.83 -1.08 14.93
C ALA A 376 -12.99 -2.47 15.57
N TYR A 377 -12.03 -2.90 16.38
CA TYR A 377 -12.13 -4.18 17.08
C TYR A 377 -13.17 -4.20 18.22
N ALA A 378 -13.45 -3.07 18.87
CA ALA A 378 -14.50 -2.98 19.88
C ALA A 378 -15.90 -3.09 19.25
N VAL A 379 -16.12 -2.46 18.10
CA VAL A 379 -17.37 -2.58 17.32
C VAL A 379 -17.61 -4.02 16.89
N ASP A 380 -16.57 -4.72 16.40
CA ASP A 380 -16.68 -6.12 16.01
C ASP A 380 -17.15 -7.03 17.15
N ARG A 381 -16.56 -6.86 18.34
CA ARG A 381 -16.96 -7.68 19.49
C ARG A 381 -18.42 -7.50 19.86
N ARG A 382 -18.99 -6.32 19.66
CA ARG A 382 -20.41 -6.03 19.93
C ARG A 382 -21.34 -6.59 18.86
N SER A 383 -20.85 -6.72 17.62
CA SER A 383 -21.61 -7.21 16.47
C SER A 383 -21.66 -8.73 16.36
N THR A 384 -20.83 -9.45 17.13
CA THR A 384 -20.83 -10.92 17.22
C THR A 384 -21.48 -11.33 18.52
N PRO A 385 -22.82 -11.60 18.53
CA PRO A 385 -23.49 -12.12 19.74
C PRO A 385 -22.87 -13.48 20.05
N GLU A 386 -22.65 -13.75 21.32
CA GLU A 386 -22.14 -15.00 21.87
C GLU A 386 -22.85 -16.22 21.26
N ARG A 387 -22.27 -16.82 20.22
CA ARG A 387 -22.66 -18.16 19.76
C ARG A 387 -22.23 -19.26 20.74
N VAL A 388 -21.71 -18.89 21.92
CA VAL A 388 -21.26 -19.85 22.95
C VAL A 388 -22.44 -20.37 23.79
N GLY A 389 -23.60 -19.67 23.86
CA GLY A 389 -24.76 -20.12 24.59
C GLY A 389 -25.61 -21.17 23.85
N GLY A 390 -25.69 -21.11 22.52
CA GLY A 390 -26.58 -21.99 21.75
C GLY A 390 -26.10 -23.44 21.61
N ALA A 391 -24.80 -23.69 21.57
CA ALA A 391 -24.27 -25.04 21.45
C ALA A 391 -24.43 -25.87 22.72
N ARG A 392 -24.45 -25.24 23.91
CA ARG A 392 -24.71 -25.96 25.17
C ARG A 392 -26.20 -26.30 25.38
N ILE A 393 -27.11 -25.50 24.86
CA ILE A 393 -28.57 -25.76 24.99
C ILE A 393 -28.96 -26.89 24.01
N VAL A 394 -28.41 -26.95 22.81
CA VAL A 394 -28.70 -28.03 21.85
C VAL A 394 -28.11 -29.38 22.31
N ALA A 395 -26.93 -29.35 22.91
CA ALA A 395 -26.31 -30.60 23.45
C ALA A 395 -27.07 -31.14 24.69
N ALA A 396 -27.59 -30.24 25.54
CA ALA A 396 -28.43 -30.65 26.69
C ALA A 396 -29.82 -31.20 26.28
N GLY A 397 -30.42 -30.63 25.20
CA GLY A 397 -31.72 -31.08 24.69
C GLY A 397 -31.64 -32.44 23.94
N THR A 398 -30.52 -32.74 23.31
CA THR A 398 -30.29 -34.06 22.65
C THR A 398 -30.00 -35.16 23.66
N ALA A 399 -29.27 -34.90 24.74
CA ALA A 399 -29.01 -35.87 25.80
C ALA A 399 -30.30 -36.28 26.53
N GLN A 400 -31.22 -35.36 26.84
CA GLN A 400 -32.50 -35.64 27.46
C GLN A 400 -33.49 -36.42 26.57
N ARG A 401 -33.41 -36.26 25.23
CA ARG A 401 -34.26 -37.05 24.31
C ARG A 401 -33.78 -38.50 24.14
N THR A 402 -32.47 -38.72 24.24
CA THR A 402 -31.92 -40.08 24.15
C THR A 402 -32.22 -40.93 25.40
N GLU A 403 -32.27 -40.31 26.62
CA GLU A 403 -32.66 -40.98 27.85
C GLU A 403 -34.18 -41.32 27.92
N ALA A 404 -35.00 -40.52 27.25
CA ALA A 404 -36.46 -40.76 27.22
C ALA A 404 -36.90 -41.87 26.25
N LEU A 405 -36.01 -42.29 25.33
CA LEU A 405 -36.25 -43.40 24.36
C LEU A 405 -35.75 -44.75 24.84
N HIS A 406 -35.07 -44.80 25.98
CA HIS A 406 -34.58 -46.03 26.61
C HIS A 406 -35.30 -46.39 27.94
N ARG A 407 -36.42 -45.73 28.24
CA ARG A 407 -37.39 -46.16 29.27
C ARG A 407 -38.73 -46.48 28.60
#